data_fa23ef83303e8abb6e9e980115bd211c
#
_entry.id   fa23ef83303e8abb6e9e980115bd211c
#
_cell.length_a   1.000
_cell.length_b   1.000
_cell.length_c   1.000
_cell.angle_alpha   90.00
_cell.angle_beta   90.00
_cell.angle_gamma   90.00
#
_symmetry.space_group_name_H-M   'P 1'
#
loop_
_entity.id
_entity.type
_entity.pdbx_description
1 polymer ?
#
loop_
_entity_poly.entity_id
_entity_poly.type
_entity_poly.pdbx_seq_one_letter_code
_entity_poly.pdbx_strand_id
1 'polypeptide(L)'
;AVTLDAFCKEADSILNHFIDDLHAKVFKFEVSVGGGMMGYHKNFIIDGEPFGKIFEKISKVEKATLVLDIGSPFMESCQVEAVDRLAQKYPDLNIVVCHLLAPRREDGAALKKALPYLKHKNVWIDLSALPWNVSPEAYPYPTALKFISMAKEVLGTEKIIWGTDSPCVMTKFKYADLY
;
A
#
# COMPACT_ATOMS: atom_id res chain seq x y z
N ALA A 1 9.23 -10.23 -3.42
CA ALA A 1 8.04 -9.61 -4.01
C ALA A 1 8.21 -9.51 -5.53
N VAL A 2 7.10 -9.65 -6.24
CA VAL A 2 7.02 -9.39 -7.68
C VAL A 2 6.12 -8.18 -7.92
N THR A 3 6.35 -7.44 -9.01
CA THR A 3 5.54 -6.29 -9.39
C THR A 3 4.93 -6.54 -10.76
N LEU A 4 3.65 -6.19 -10.92
CA LEU A 4 2.89 -6.39 -12.15
C LEU A 4 2.13 -5.12 -12.51
N ASP A 5 2.19 -4.73 -13.78
CA ASP A 5 1.24 -3.80 -14.37
C ASP A 5 -0.01 -4.57 -14.82
N ALA A 6 -1.13 -4.31 -14.16
CA ALA A 6 -2.40 -4.99 -14.43
C ALA A 6 -2.98 -4.68 -15.82
N PHE A 7 -2.53 -3.60 -16.46
CA PHE A 7 -2.96 -3.18 -17.80
C PHE A 7 -2.07 -3.70 -18.93
N CYS A 8 -0.96 -4.38 -18.58
CA CYS A 8 -0.10 -5.01 -19.57
C CYS A 8 -0.88 -6.11 -20.31
N LYS A 9 -0.71 -6.18 -21.63
CA LYS A 9 -1.37 -7.19 -22.47
C LYS A 9 -1.06 -8.63 -22.03
N GLU A 10 0.15 -8.85 -21.54
CA GLU A 10 0.67 -10.11 -21.06
C GLU A 10 0.46 -10.33 -19.55
N ALA A 11 -0.29 -9.47 -18.86
CA ALA A 11 -0.44 -9.49 -17.38
C ALA A 11 -0.82 -10.87 -16.86
N ASP A 12 -1.73 -11.57 -17.53
CA ASP A 12 -2.18 -12.90 -17.14
C ASP A 12 -1.09 -13.96 -17.24
N SER A 13 -0.32 -13.97 -18.32
CA SER A 13 0.79 -14.93 -18.52
C SER A 13 1.96 -14.63 -17.57
N ILE A 14 2.25 -13.35 -17.33
CA ILE A 14 3.28 -12.93 -16.37
C ILE A 14 2.88 -13.34 -14.95
N LEU A 15 1.61 -13.16 -14.57
CA LEU A 15 1.10 -13.58 -13.27
C LEU A 15 1.21 -15.09 -13.08
N ASN A 16 0.84 -15.88 -14.11
CA ASN A 16 0.98 -17.33 -14.05
C ASN A 16 2.45 -17.72 -13.87
N HIS A 17 3.37 -17.13 -14.62
CA HIS A 17 4.81 -17.34 -14.44
C HIS A 17 5.28 -17.04 -13.02
N PHE A 18 4.82 -15.93 -12.43
CA PHE A 18 5.13 -15.59 -11.04
C PHE A 18 4.62 -16.63 -10.05
N ILE A 19 3.40 -17.14 -10.27
CA ILE A 19 2.77 -18.10 -9.36
C ILE A 19 3.36 -19.51 -9.55
N ASP A 20 3.38 -19.99 -10.78
CA ASP A 20 3.64 -21.40 -11.08
C ASP A 20 5.14 -21.71 -11.15
N ASP A 21 5.94 -20.83 -11.78
CA ASP A 21 7.36 -21.08 -12.01
C ASP A 21 8.23 -20.47 -10.89
N LEU A 22 7.92 -19.24 -10.44
CA LEU A 22 8.71 -18.55 -9.42
C LEU A 22 8.19 -18.76 -8.00
N HIS A 23 7.04 -19.41 -7.83
CA HIS A 23 6.38 -19.66 -6.53
C HIS A 23 6.24 -18.39 -5.68
N ALA A 24 5.97 -17.25 -6.32
CA ALA A 24 5.83 -15.97 -5.66
C ALA A 24 4.68 -15.97 -4.65
N LYS A 25 4.90 -15.37 -3.49
CA LYS A 25 3.91 -15.22 -2.41
C LYS A 25 3.57 -13.76 -2.13
N VAL A 26 4.38 -12.82 -2.61
CA VAL A 26 4.20 -11.39 -2.37
C VAL A 26 4.10 -10.67 -3.71
N PHE A 27 2.97 -10.01 -3.92
CA PHE A 27 2.61 -9.33 -5.17
C PHE A 27 2.40 -7.85 -4.88
N LYS A 28 3.26 -6.99 -5.43
CA LYS A 28 3.16 -5.54 -5.27
C LYS A 28 2.48 -4.90 -6.47
N PHE A 29 1.57 -3.97 -6.20
CA PHE A 29 0.95 -3.10 -7.20
C PHE A 29 1.19 -1.64 -6.82
N GLU A 30 1.86 -0.93 -7.70
CA GLU A 30 2.09 0.50 -7.62
C GLU A 30 0.91 1.21 -8.28
N VAL A 31 -0.12 1.49 -7.49
CA VAL A 31 -1.39 2.04 -8.01
C VAL A 31 -1.38 3.56 -8.07
N SER A 32 -0.52 4.20 -7.26
CA SER A 32 -0.55 5.65 -7.02
C SER A 32 -0.59 6.51 -8.30
N VAL A 33 -1.14 7.70 -8.21
CA VAL A 33 -1.07 8.71 -9.29
C VAL A 33 0.37 9.19 -9.48
N GLY A 34 1.14 9.26 -8.41
CA GLY A 34 2.48 9.85 -8.37
C GLY A 34 3.60 8.92 -8.85
N GLY A 35 3.42 8.23 -9.95
CA GLY A 35 4.43 7.33 -10.55
C GLY A 35 3.96 5.90 -10.72
N GLY A 36 2.76 5.58 -10.22
CA GLY A 36 2.14 4.30 -10.37
C GLY A 36 1.17 4.21 -11.55
N MET A 37 0.43 3.11 -11.60
CA MET A 37 -0.46 2.77 -12.72
C MET A 37 -1.52 3.84 -12.99
N MET A 38 -2.07 4.52 -11.98
CA MET A 38 -3.07 5.55 -12.18
C MET A 38 -2.50 6.84 -12.80
N GLY A 39 -1.19 7.02 -12.80
CA GLY A 39 -0.52 8.08 -13.55
C GLY A 39 -0.60 7.88 -15.08
N TYR A 40 -0.68 6.62 -15.53
CA TYR A 40 -0.73 6.24 -16.94
C TYR A 40 -2.11 5.76 -17.40
N HIS A 41 -2.84 5.08 -16.51
CA HIS A 41 -4.18 4.52 -16.75
C HIS A 41 -5.16 5.21 -15.81
N LYS A 42 -6.05 6.03 -16.33
CA LYS A 42 -6.98 6.82 -15.51
C LYS A 42 -8.33 6.13 -15.31
N ASN A 43 -9.05 6.55 -14.28
CA ASN A 43 -10.45 6.19 -14.06
C ASN A 43 -10.70 4.69 -13.83
N PHE A 44 -9.77 3.98 -13.17
CA PHE A 44 -10.02 2.60 -12.76
C PHE A 44 -10.29 2.48 -11.25
N ILE A 45 -10.95 1.41 -10.87
CA ILE A 45 -11.19 1.03 -9.48
C ILE A 45 -10.35 -0.19 -9.15
N ILE A 46 -9.63 -0.17 -8.02
CA ILE A 46 -8.65 -1.21 -7.65
C ILE A 46 -9.30 -2.59 -7.50
N ASP A 47 -10.55 -2.67 -7.06
CA ASP A 47 -11.30 -3.93 -6.96
C ASP A 47 -12.16 -4.24 -8.21
N GLY A 48 -12.06 -3.41 -9.25
CA GLY A 48 -12.66 -3.62 -10.57
C GLY A 48 -11.71 -4.29 -11.57
N GLU A 49 -12.12 -4.32 -12.85
CA GLU A 49 -11.25 -4.83 -13.92
C GLU A 49 -10.15 -3.79 -14.29
N PRO A 50 -8.94 -4.24 -14.62
CA PRO A 50 -8.51 -5.63 -14.79
C PRO A 50 -8.07 -6.32 -13.48
N PHE A 51 -7.97 -5.61 -12.37
CA PHE A 51 -7.44 -6.11 -11.09
C PHE A 51 -8.27 -7.25 -10.50
N GLY A 52 -9.59 -7.23 -10.67
CA GLY A 52 -10.49 -8.22 -10.08
C GLY A 52 -10.10 -9.66 -10.39
N LYS A 53 -9.76 -9.96 -11.67
CA LYS A 53 -9.30 -11.29 -12.10
C LYS A 53 -7.91 -11.62 -11.54
N ILE A 54 -7.02 -10.64 -11.50
CA ILE A 54 -5.65 -10.79 -10.98
C ILE A 54 -5.70 -11.12 -9.50
N PHE A 55 -6.46 -10.35 -8.70
CA PHE A 55 -6.58 -10.57 -7.27
C PHE A 55 -7.31 -11.85 -6.92
N GLU A 56 -8.28 -12.28 -7.74
CA GLU A 56 -8.89 -13.58 -7.60
C GLU A 56 -7.88 -14.73 -7.79
N LYS A 57 -6.95 -14.63 -8.76
CA LYS A 57 -5.88 -15.62 -8.92
C LYS A 57 -4.91 -15.60 -7.73
N ILE A 58 -4.48 -14.41 -7.30
CA ILE A 58 -3.56 -14.24 -6.18
C ILE A 58 -4.19 -14.78 -4.88
N SER A 59 -5.49 -14.58 -4.66
CA SER A 59 -6.17 -15.04 -3.45
C SER A 59 -6.21 -16.57 -3.30
N LYS A 60 -5.99 -17.31 -4.38
CA LYS A 60 -5.89 -18.78 -4.39
C LYS A 60 -4.49 -19.29 -4.03
N VAL A 61 -3.50 -18.41 -3.98
CA VAL A 61 -2.13 -18.74 -3.61
C VAL A 61 -2.02 -18.81 -2.08
N GLU A 62 -1.62 -19.95 -1.55
CA GLU A 62 -1.49 -20.16 -0.11
C GLU A 62 -0.55 -19.12 0.53
N LYS A 63 -1.03 -18.43 1.58
CA LYS A 63 -0.30 -17.38 2.31
C LYS A 63 0.15 -16.21 1.42
N ALA A 64 -0.60 -15.92 0.36
CA ALA A 64 -0.31 -14.76 -0.48
C ALA A 64 -0.42 -13.44 0.30
N THR A 65 0.41 -12.49 -0.10
CA THR A 65 0.37 -11.12 0.38
C THR A 65 0.27 -10.17 -0.80
N LEU A 66 -0.76 -9.35 -0.80
CA LEU A 66 -0.96 -8.24 -1.73
C LEU A 66 -0.40 -6.97 -1.09
N VAL A 67 0.52 -6.31 -1.76
CA VAL A 67 1.13 -5.05 -1.31
C VAL A 67 0.65 -3.94 -2.23
N LEU A 68 -0.03 -2.94 -1.68
CA LEU A 68 -0.68 -1.86 -2.43
C LEU A 68 -0.09 -0.50 -2.05
N ASP A 69 0.56 0.17 -3.00
CA ASP A 69 0.81 1.59 -2.90
C ASP A 69 -0.32 2.35 -3.61
N ILE A 70 -1.20 2.93 -2.83
CA ILE A 70 -2.37 3.67 -3.33
C ILE A 70 -2.22 5.18 -3.20
N GLY A 71 -1.05 5.66 -2.79
CA GLY A 71 -0.75 7.08 -2.66
C GLY A 71 -1.43 7.75 -1.46
N SER A 72 -1.44 9.09 -1.47
CA SER A 72 -1.90 9.90 -0.34
C SER A 72 -3.42 10.08 -0.31
N PRO A 73 -4.01 10.41 0.87
CA PRO A 73 -5.46 10.47 1.09
C PRO A 73 -6.24 11.41 0.17
N PHE A 74 -5.58 12.33 -0.54
CA PHE A 74 -6.23 13.25 -1.51
C PHE A 74 -6.06 12.82 -2.96
N MET A 75 -5.34 11.73 -3.22
CA MET A 75 -5.17 11.22 -4.57
C MET A 75 -6.38 10.37 -4.97
N GLU A 76 -6.74 10.41 -6.25
CA GLU A 76 -7.77 9.54 -6.83
C GLU A 76 -7.45 8.05 -6.62
N SER A 77 -6.16 7.72 -6.57
CA SER A 77 -5.68 6.36 -6.32
C SER A 77 -5.86 5.88 -4.88
N CYS A 78 -6.11 6.77 -3.92
CA CYS A 78 -6.31 6.41 -2.52
C CYS A 78 -7.72 5.85 -2.28
N GLN A 79 -7.96 4.67 -2.86
CA GLN A 79 -9.27 4.00 -2.84
C GLN A 79 -9.39 3.06 -1.64
N VAL A 80 -9.39 3.60 -0.42
CA VAL A 80 -9.47 2.81 0.82
C VAL A 80 -10.75 1.99 0.93
N GLU A 81 -11.85 2.47 0.35
CA GLU A 81 -13.11 1.73 0.27
C GLU A 81 -13.00 0.48 -0.63
N ALA A 82 -12.16 0.55 -1.66
CA ALA A 82 -11.88 -0.63 -2.49
C ALA A 82 -11.01 -1.63 -1.74
N VAL A 83 -10.05 -1.16 -0.93
CA VAL A 83 -9.26 -2.03 -0.04
C VAL A 83 -10.15 -2.70 1.00
N ASP A 84 -11.10 -1.97 1.60
CA ASP A 84 -12.12 -2.51 2.51
C ASP A 84 -12.91 -3.66 1.86
N ARG A 85 -13.44 -3.46 0.64
CA ARG A 85 -14.16 -4.51 -0.10
C ARG A 85 -13.27 -5.70 -0.45
N LEU A 86 -12.01 -5.47 -0.83
CA LEU A 86 -11.04 -6.55 -1.11
C LEU A 86 -10.76 -7.38 0.14
N ALA A 87 -10.57 -6.73 1.30
CA ALA A 87 -10.33 -7.40 2.56
C ALA A 87 -11.49 -8.29 2.99
N GLN A 88 -12.73 -7.84 2.75
CA GLN A 88 -13.95 -8.62 3.01
C GLN A 88 -14.11 -9.77 2.02
N LYS A 89 -13.85 -9.53 0.73
CA LYS A 89 -14.01 -10.52 -0.34
C LYS A 89 -13.00 -11.66 -0.24
N TYR A 90 -11.77 -11.35 0.20
CA TYR A 90 -10.66 -12.30 0.27
C TYR A 90 -10.08 -12.37 1.69
N PRO A 91 -10.79 -12.96 2.67
CA PRO A 91 -10.42 -12.90 4.08
C PRO A 91 -9.11 -13.63 4.44
N ASP A 92 -8.63 -14.51 3.57
CA ASP A 92 -7.38 -15.26 3.74
C ASP A 92 -6.20 -14.64 2.96
N LEU A 93 -6.45 -13.62 2.15
CA LEU A 93 -5.42 -12.85 1.45
C LEU A 93 -4.88 -11.77 2.40
N ASN A 94 -3.58 -11.79 2.68
CA ASN A 94 -2.95 -10.70 3.42
C ASN A 94 -2.85 -9.46 2.52
N ILE A 95 -3.19 -8.30 3.06
CA ILE A 95 -3.10 -7.02 2.35
C ILE A 95 -2.21 -6.09 3.17
N VAL A 96 -1.18 -5.53 2.54
CA VAL A 96 -0.32 -4.50 3.13
C VAL A 96 -0.51 -3.22 2.34
N VAL A 97 -0.93 -2.15 3.01
CA VAL A 97 -1.04 -0.81 2.42
C VAL A 97 0.23 -0.03 2.73
N CYS A 98 0.89 0.47 1.69
CA CYS A 98 2.19 1.12 1.80
C CYS A 98 2.13 2.50 2.45
N HIS A 99 3.25 2.88 3.12
CA HIS A 99 3.58 4.25 3.51
C HIS A 99 2.58 4.92 4.45
N LEU A 100 1.77 4.15 5.19
CA LEU A 100 0.67 4.69 6.00
C LEU A 100 -0.27 5.60 5.17
N LEU A 101 -0.56 5.21 3.91
CA LEU A 101 -1.26 6.06 2.91
C LEU A 101 -0.47 7.32 2.51
N ALA A 102 0.85 7.32 2.61
CA ALA A 102 1.72 8.43 2.21
C ALA A 102 1.22 9.84 2.61
N PRO A 103 0.81 10.10 3.88
CA PRO A 103 0.20 11.36 4.27
C PRO A 103 1.23 12.48 4.32
N ARG A 104 0.90 13.63 3.74
CA ARG A 104 1.66 14.86 3.93
C ARG A 104 1.32 15.51 5.28
N ARG A 105 2.08 16.50 5.71
CA ARG A 105 1.90 17.14 7.03
C ARG A 105 0.48 17.66 7.28
N GLU A 106 -0.18 18.16 6.28
CA GLU A 106 -1.54 18.69 6.33
C GLU A 106 -2.65 17.63 6.25
N ASP A 107 -2.32 16.38 5.93
CA ASP A 107 -3.30 15.34 5.58
C ASP A 107 -3.93 14.63 6.81
N GLY A 108 -3.64 15.08 8.04
CA GLY A 108 -4.06 14.39 9.26
C GLY A 108 -5.57 14.13 9.38
N ALA A 109 -6.40 15.08 8.95
CA ALA A 109 -7.86 14.91 8.98
C ALA A 109 -8.34 13.86 7.97
N ALA A 110 -7.75 13.84 6.78
CA ALA A 110 -8.06 12.86 5.74
C ALA A 110 -7.54 11.47 6.10
N LEU A 111 -6.33 11.36 6.65
CA LEU A 111 -5.79 10.12 7.18
C LEU A 111 -6.71 9.52 8.25
N LYS A 112 -7.17 10.35 9.21
CA LYS A 112 -8.10 9.92 10.27
C LYS A 112 -9.40 9.33 9.71
N LYS A 113 -9.89 9.87 8.59
CA LYS A 113 -11.10 9.35 7.90
C LYS A 113 -10.83 8.05 7.14
N ALA A 114 -9.62 7.89 6.59
CA ALA A 114 -9.24 6.73 5.78
C ALA A 114 -8.93 5.48 6.61
N LEU A 115 -8.26 5.64 7.76
CA LEU A 115 -7.80 4.52 8.59
C LEU A 115 -8.89 3.50 8.97
N PRO A 116 -10.14 3.88 9.32
CA PRO A 116 -11.18 2.91 9.68
C PRO A 116 -11.49 1.88 8.59
N TYR A 117 -11.35 2.22 7.30
CA TYR A 117 -11.55 1.29 6.18
C TYR A 117 -10.49 0.17 6.13
N LEU A 118 -9.35 0.37 6.79
CA LEU A 118 -8.26 -0.59 6.84
C LEU A 118 -8.32 -1.51 8.07
N LYS A 119 -9.36 -1.38 8.91
CA LYS A 119 -9.50 -2.15 10.16
C LYS A 119 -10.04 -3.56 9.90
N HIS A 120 -9.22 -4.41 9.31
CA HIS A 120 -9.52 -5.82 9.05
C HIS A 120 -8.45 -6.75 9.62
N LYS A 121 -8.84 -8.01 9.90
CA LYS A 121 -7.90 -9.03 10.42
C LYS A 121 -6.75 -9.34 9.46
N ASN A 122 -6.96 -9.15 8.16
CA ASN A 122 -6.06 -9.47 7.06
C ASN A 122 -5.45 -8.22 6.39
N VAL A 123 -5.55 -7.04 7.01
CA VAL A 123 -4.94 -5.79 6.52
C VAL A 123 -3.89 -5.29 7.50
N TRP A 124 -2.75 -4.89 6.97
CA TRP A 124 -1.64 -4.22 7.66
C TRP A 124 -1.27 -2.94 6.92
N ILE A 125 -0.59 -2.05 7.63
CA ILE A 125 0.04 -0.87 7.05
C ILE A 125 1.54 -0.89 7.31
N ASP A 126 2.35 -0.42 6.38
CA ASP A 126 3.76 -0.17 6.63
C ASP A 126 4.05 1.31 6.87
N LEU A 127 5.14 1.59 7.59
CA LEU A 127 5.56 2.94 7.99
C LEU A 127 6.65 3.51 7.08
N SER A 128 6.92 2.85 5.97
CA SER A 128 7.99 3.28 5.06
C SER A 128 7.74 4.67 4.48
N ALA A 129 8.80 5.36 4.09
CA ALA A 129 8.79 6.70 3.50
C ALA A 129 8.19 7.84 4.35
N LEU A 130 7.80 7.64 5.59
CA LEU A 130 7.17 8.69 6.40
C LEU A 130 8.00 9.99 6.52
N PRO A 131 9.33 9.96 6.75
CA PRO A 131 10.15 11.17 6.72
C PRO A 131 10.09 11.93 5.41
N TRP A 132 10.01 11.19 4.29
CA TRP A 132 9.84 11.79 2.96
C TRP A 132 8.49 12.49 2.83
N ASN A 133 7.43 11.85 3.27
CA ASN A 133 6.06 12.34 3.14
C ASN A 133 5.81 13.62 3.98
N VAL A 134 6.45 13.74 5.14
CA VAL A 134 6.36 14.92 6.01
C VAL A 134 7.46 15.96 5.75
N SER A 135 8.32 15.77 4.74
CA SER A 135 9.36 16.73 4.37
C SER A 135 8.77 18.13 4.14
N PRO A 136 9.46 19.22 4.56
CA PRO A 136 10.84 19.30 5.06
C PRO A 136 11.01 19.19 6.60
N GLU A 137 10.13 18.46 7.28
CA GLU A 137 10.22 18.28 8.72
C GLU A 137 11.53 17.56 9.11
N ALA A 138 12.19 18.06 10.16
CA ALA A 138 13.43 17.47 10.65
C ALA A 138 13.15 16.35 11.66
N TYR A 139 14.14 15.46 11.85
CA TYR A 139 14.13 14.47 12.92
C TYR A 139 13.82 15.13 14.28
N PRO A 140 12.94 14.58 15.12
CA PRO A 140 12.36 13.22 15.06
C PRO A 140 10.99 13.12 14.33
N TYR A 141 10.71 13.99 13.38
CA TYR A 141 9.51 13.95 12.54
C TYR A 141 8.20 13.94 13.33
N PRO A 142 7.89 14.98 14.13
CA PRO A 142 6.74 14.96 15.05
C PRO A 142 5.40 14.72 14.37
N THR A 143 5.21 15.16 13.12
CA THR A 143 3.99 14.87 12.36
C THR A 143 3.89 13.39 11.99
N ALA A 144 5.00 12.76 11.58
CA ALA A 144 5.01 11.32 11.32
C ALA A 144 4.68 10.51 12.58
N LEU A 145 5.26 10.87 13.74
CA LEU A 145 4.95 10.24 15.03
C LEU A 145 3.49 10.39 15.42
N LYS A 146 2.88 11.56 15.14
CA LYS A 146 1.45 11.77 15.34
C LYS A 146 0.61 10.85 14.44
N PHE A 147 0.98 10.68 13.18
CA PHE A 147 0.28 9.78 12.25
C PHE A 147 0.40 8.31 12.67
N ILE A 148 1.57 7.88 13.13
CA ILE A 148 1.77 6.55 13.71
C ILE A 148 0.87 6.34 14.91
N SER A 149 0.76 7.34 15.81
CA SER A 149 -0.11 7.27 16.97
C SER A 149 -1.58 7.14 16.58
N MET A 150 -2.03 7.88 15.56
CA MET A 150 -3.39 7.77 15.03
C MET A 150 -3.66 6.36 14.46
N ALA A 151 -2.71 5.81 13.70
CA ALA A 151 -2.84 4.47 13.16
C ALA A 151 -2.90 3.41 14.27
N LYS A 152 -2.04 3.53 15.27
CA LYS A 152 -2.04 2.66 16.46
C LYS A 152 -3.38 2.69 17.21
N GLU A 153 -3.97 3.88 17.38
CA GLU A 153 -5.26 4.04 18.04
C GLU A 153 -6.40 3.36 17.29
N VAL A 154 -6.42 3.45 15.95
CA VAL A 154 -7.50 2.92 15.11
C VAL A 154 -7.33 1.43 14.81
N LEU A 155 -6.13 1.01 14.44
CA LEU A 155 -5.85 -0.32 13.89
C LEU A 155 -5.28 -1.30 14.92
N GLY A 156 -4.55 -0.79 15.93
CA GLY A 156 -3.74 -1.60 16.84
C GLY A 156 -2.29 -1.71 16.38
N THR A 157 -1.39 -1.90 17.35
CA THR A 157 0.07 -1.97 17.08
C THR A 157 0.45 -3.18 16.22
N GLU A 158 -0.28 -4.28 16.36
CA GLU A 158 -0.06 -5.54 15.64
C GLU A 158 -0.38 -5.45 14.13
N LYS A 159 -1.00 -4.34 13.71
CA LYS A 159 -1.32 -4.04 12.31
C LYS A 159 -0.31 -3.12 11.63
N ILE A 160 0.73 -2.74 12.34
CA ILE A 160 1.74 -1.80 11.87
C ILE A 160 3.04 -2.56 11.60
N ILE A 161 3.56 -2.41 10.38
CA ILE A 161 4.81 -3.03 9.95
C ILE A 161 5.86 -1.93 9.74
N TRP A 162 7.07 -2.16 10.22
CA TRP A 162 8.17 -1.25 9.95
C TRP A 162 8.73 -1.45 8.54
N GLY A 163 9.11 -0.36 7.89
CA GLY A 163 9.77 -0.33 6.59
C GLY A 163 10.46 1.01 6.35
N THR A 164 11.35 1.09 5.38
CA THR A 164 12.13 2.31 5.09
C THR A 164 11.84 2.93 3.74
N ASP A 165 11.40 2.15 2.77
CA ASP A 165 11.34 2.53 1.34
C ASP A 165 12.75 2.82 0.76
N SER A 166 13.77 2.13 1.28
CA SER A 166 15.12 2.20 0.68
C SER A 166 15.14 1.46 -0.66
N PRO A 167 15.91 1.93 -1.65
CA PRO A 167 16.87 3.04 -1.59
C PRO A 167 16.28 4.43 -1.85
N CYS A 168 15.01 4.56 -2.24
CA CYS A 168 14.41 5.83 -2.67
C CYS A 168 14.57 6.92 -1.59
N VAL A 169 14.16 6.64 -0.37
CA VAL A 169 14.24 7.56 0.77
C VAL A 169 15.67 8.01 1.09
N MET A 170 16.67 7.16 0.80
CA MET A 170 18.10 7.44 1.05
C MET A 170 18.66 8.59 0.21
N THR A 171 17.93 9.03 -0.83
CA THR A 171 18.32 10.21 -1.60
C THR A 171 18.21 11.52 -0.81
N LYS A 172 17.44 11.52 0.30
CA LYS A 172 17.22 12.70 1.15
C LYS A 172 17.53 12.47 2.64
N PHE A 173 17.46 11.25 3.12
CA PHE A 173 17.56 10.91 4.54
C PHE A 173 18.65 9.87 4.79
N LYS A 174 19.27 9.91 5.97
CA LYS A 174 20.18 8.85 6.41
C LYS A 174 19.37 7.67 6.93
N TYR A 175 19.85 6.45 6.69
CA TYR A 175 19.17 5.24 7.17
C TYR A 175 18.94 5.27 8.69
N ALA A 176 19.92 5.78 9.46
CA ALA A 176 19.83 5.90 10.91
C ALA A 176 18.72 6.86 11.41
N ASP A 177 18.20 7.73 10.55
CA ASP A 177 17.14 8.69 10.89
C ASP A 177 15.72 8.15 10.57
N LEU A 178 15.62 6.88 10.10
CA LEU A 178 14.36 6.29 9.66
C LEU A 178 13.65 5.44 10.73
N TYR A 179 14.30 5.29 11.93
CA TYR A 179 13.76 4.52 13.06
C TYR A 179 14.01 5.17 14.40
#